data_9e21a0847fa92b81cc1b2124d2f24b24
#
_entry.id   9e21a0847fa92b81cc1b2124d2f24b24
#
_cell.length_a   1.000
_cell.length_b   1.000
_cell.length_c   1.000
_cell.angle_alpha   90.00
_cell.angle_beta   90.00
_cell.angle_gamma   90.00
#
_symmetry.space_group_name_H-M   'P 1'
#
loop_
_entity.id
_entity.type
_entity.pdbx_description
1 polymer ?
#
loop_
_entity_poly.entity_id
_entity_poly.type
_entity_poly.pdbx_seq_one_letter_code
_entity_poly.pdbx_strand_id
1 'polypeptide(L)'
;MNSNRVLEILREDLESAEFRIEKGKKLNEKIKIPVLFGENGKIIKSFDVDGFHDETGTVLEVEAGRAVMNNQFLKDFFESCIMTDVNYCVIVVRDVYLKQKDFEKVKDFFESMYASGRLGIPLKGLLIIGY
;
A
#
# COMPACT_ATOMS: atom_id res chain seq x y z
N MET A 1 -16.79 4.22 7.12
CA MET A 1 -16.25 2.85 7.15
C MET A 1 -14.74 2.95 7.37
N ASN A 2 -14.19 2.19 8.30
CA ASN A 2 -12.74 2.19 8.55
C ASN A 2 -12.01 1.21 7.63
N SER A 3 -10.68 1.32 7.54
CA SER A 3 -9.86 0.48 6.64
C SER A 3 -10.00 -1.01 6.92
N ASN A 4 -10.12 -1.40 8.19
CA ASN A 4 -10.28 -2.81 8.55
C ASN A 4 -11.59 -3.38 7.98
N ARG A 5 -12.65 -2.60 7.99
CA ARG A 5 -13.94 -3.03 7.43
C ARG A 5 -13.90 -3.15 5.91
N VAL A 6 -13.23 -2.21 5.24
CA VAL A 6 -13.03 -2.27 3.79
C VAL A 6 -12.22 -3.52 3.44
N LEU A 7 -11.13 -3.74 4.15
CA LEU A 7 -10.27 -4.89 3.93
C LEU A 7 -11.03 -6.22 4.16
N GLU A 8 -11.89 -6.27 5.17
CA GLU A 8 -12.72 -7.42 5.45
C GLU A 8 -13.69 -7.74 4.31
N ILE A 9 -14.34 -6.69 3.77
CA ILE A 9 -15.25 -6.84 2.63
C ILE A 9 -14.52 -7.35 1.38
N LEU A 10 -13.31 -6.87 1.14
CA LEU A 10 -12.51 -7.24 -0.02
C LEU A 10 -11.74 -8.54 0.15
N ARG A 11 -11.70 -9.08 1.36
CA ARG A 11 -10.84 -10.22 1.72
C ARG A 11 -11.02 -11.42 0.80
N GLU A 12 -12.25 -11.86 0.61
CA GLU A 12 -12.52 -13.06 -0.17
C GLU A 12 -12.03 -12.93 -1.62
N ASP A 13 -12.30 -11.78 -2.24
CA ASP A 13 -11.88 -11.53 -3.61
C ASP A 13 -10.36 -11.40 -3.71
N LEU A 14 -9.74 -10.74 -2.74
CA LEU A 14 -8.28 -10.58 -2.71
C LEU A 14 -7.58 -11.91 -2.48
N GLU A 15 -8.07 -12.74 -1.56
CA GLU A 15 -7.51 -14.07 -1.33
C GLU A 15 -7.70 -14.97 -2.55
N SER A 16 -8.83 -14.85 -3.27
CA SER A 16 -9.04 -15.55 -4.54
C SER A 16 -8.04 -15.11 -5.62
N ALA A 17 -7.59 -13.86 -5.56
CA ALA A 17 -6.52 -13.35 -6.43
C ALA A 17 -5.11 -13.64 -5.88
N GLU A 18 -5.00 -14.53 -4.89
CA GLU A 18 -3.76 -14.99 -4.28
C GLU A 18 -3.02 -13.95 -3.44
N PHE A 19 -3.72 -12.91 -2.95
CA PHE A 19 -3.17 -12.01 -1.95
C PHE A 19 -3.22 -12.63 -0.56
N ARG A 20 -2.12 -12.47 0.17
CA ARG A 20 -2.14 -12.65 1.63
C ARG A 20 -2.65 -11.35 2.23
N ILE A 21 -3.59 -11.45 3.18
CA ILE A 21 -4.23 -10.28 3.80
C ILE A 21 -3.99 -10.33 5.31
N GLU A 22 -3.64 -9.18 5.92
CA GLU A 22 -3.45 -9.11 7.37
C GLU A 22 -4.74 -9.53 8.09
N LYS A 23 -4.58 -10.30 9.17
CA LYS A 23 -5.72 -10.85 9.91
C LYS A 23 -6.11 -10.00 11.12
N GLY A 24 -5.19 -9.17 11.61
CA GLY A 24 -5.42 -8.32 12.76
C GLY A 24 -4.20 -7.51 13.15
N LYS A 25 -4.23 -6.94 14.35
CA LYS A 25 -3.17 -6.06 14.85
C LYS A 25 -2.10 -6.76 15.68
N LYS A 26 -2.28 -8.04 15.98
CA LYS A 26 -1.27 -8.83 16.69
C LYS A 26 -0.06 -9.05 15.78
N LEU A 27 1.11 -9.18 16.38
CA LEU A 27 2.38 -9.30 15.67
C LEU A 27 2.39 -10.46 14.66
N ASN A 28 1.80 -11.61 15.01
CA ASN A 28 1.72 -12.78 14.15
C ASN A 28 0.63 -12.72 13.08
N GLU A 29 -0.22 -11.69 13.10
CA GLU A 29 -1.31 -11.50 12.14
C GLU A 29 -0.96 -10.49 11.05
N LYS A 30 0.13 -9.74 11.23
CA LYS A 30 0.60 -8.73 10.30
C LYS A 30 1.49 -9.33 9.23
N ILE A 31 1.46 -8.72 8.06
CA ILE A 31 2.36 -9.07 6.96
C ILE A 31 3.52 -8.10 6.99
N LYS A 32 4.73 -8.62 7.20
CA LYS A 32 5.95 -7.82 7.30
C LYS A 32 6.80 -7.98 6.05
N ILE A 33 7.18 -6.86 5.47
CA ILE A 33 8.07 -6.84 4.30
C ILE A 33 9.41 -6.24 4.73
N PRO A 34 10.53 -6.98 4.54
CA PRO A 34 11.84 -6.50 4.94
C PRO A 34 12.29 -5.31 4.11
N VAL A 35 13.00 -4.36 4.75
CA VAL A 35 13.58 -3.20 4.09
C VAL A 35 15.07 -3.03 4.41
N LEU A 36 15.54 -3.55 5.55
CA LEU A 36 16.92 -3.42 5.95
C LEU A 36 17.41 -4.74 6.54
N PHE A 37 18.54 -5.22 6.04
CA PHE A 37 19.18 -6.45 6.48
C PHE A 37 20.52 -6.14 7.16
N GLY A 38 20.86 -6.92 8.19
CA GLY A 38 22.15 -6.91 8.85
C GLY A 38 22.99 -8.13 8.51
N GLU A 39 23.92 -8.49 9.40
CA GLU A 39 24.79 -9.63 9.24
C GLU A 39 24.00 -10.93 9.08
N ASN A 40 24.50 -11.82 8.22
CA ASN A 40 23.91 -13.14 7.96
C ASN A 40 22.45 -13.09 7.47
N GLY A 41 22.06 -12.00 6.82
CA GLY A 41 20.71 -11.85 6.30
C GLY A 41 19.65 -11.58 7.36
N LYS A 42 20.04 -11.22 8.57
CA LYS A 42 19.10 -10.90 9.65
C LYS A 42 18.30 -9.65 9.29
N ILE A 43 16.97 -9.71 9.40
CA ILE A 43 16.11 -8.56 9.17
C ILE A 43 16.23 -7.60 10.34
N ILE A 44 16.70 -6.37 10.06
CA ILE A 44 16.81 -5.30 11.04
C ILE A 44 15.53 -4.47 11.07
N LYS A 45 14.94 -4.20 9.92
CA LYS A 45 13.72 -3.39 9.80
C LYS A 45 12.79 -3.97 8.74
N SER A 46 11.51 -3.92 9.05
CA SER A 46 10.43 -4.26 8.12
C SER A 46 9.28 -3.28 8.27
N PHE A 47 8.41 -3.21 7.25
CA PHE A 47 7.16 -2.47 7.32
C PHE A 47 5.97 -3.44 7.25
N ASP A 48 4.89 -3.09 7.96
CA ASP A 48 3.64 -3.83 7.91
C ASP A 48 2.82 -3.35 6.72
N VAL A 49 2.17 -4.29 6.02
CA VAL A 49 1.28 -4.00 4.90
C VAL A 49 -0.07 -4.68 5.11
N ASP A 50 -1.11 -4.15 4.49
CA ASP A 50 -2.46 -4.71 4.58
C ASP A 50 -2.61 -5.98 3.76
N GLY A 51 -1.91 -6.07 2.64
CA GLY A 51 -1.92 -7.24 1.78
C GLY A 51 -0.66 -7.35 0.93
N PHE A 52 -0.37 -8.56 0.48
CA PHE A 52 0.80 -8.84 -0.35
C PHE A 52 0.54 -10.01 -1.30
N HIS A 53 0.92 -9.85 -2.55
CA HIS A 53 0.89 -10.90 -3.55
C HIS A 53 2.32 -11.35 -3.84
N ASP A 54 2.66 -12.56 -3.37
CA ASP A 54 4.04 -13.04 -3.37
C ASP A 54 4.62 -13.22 -4.79
N GLU A 55 3.83 -13.77 -5.70
CA GLU A 55 4.31 -14.06 -7.06
C GLU A 55 4.70 -12.81 -7.84
N THR A 56 3.91 -11.75 -7.75
CA THR A 56 4.15 -10.50 -8.49
C THR A 56 4.94 -9.46 -7.72
N GLY A 57 5.04 -9.60 -6.40
CA GLY A 57 5.63 -8.57 -5.54
C GLY A 57 4.73 -7.33 -5.44
N THR A 58 3.43 -7.53 -5.27
CA THR A 58 2.44 -6.45 -5.18
C THR A 58 2.04 -6.21 -3.74
N VAL A 59 2.25 -4.98 -3.26
CA VAL A 59 1.82 -4.50 -1.95
C VAL A 59 0.43 -3.87 -2.08
N LEU A 60 -0.43 -4.14 -1.10
CA LEU A 60 -1.77 -3.53 -0.99
C LEU A 60 -1.87 -2.74 0.29
N GLU A 61 -2.32 -1.49 0.17
CA GLU A 61 -2.63 -0.61 1.30
C GLU A 61 -4.04 -0.07 1.14
N VAL A 62 -4.84 -0.14 2.20
CA VAL A 62 -6.22 0.35 2.23
C VAL A 62 -6.32 1.55 3.16
N GLU A 63 -6.65 2.70 2.59
CA GLU A 63 -6.82 3.96 3.31
C GLU A 63 -8.30 4.26 3.52
N ALA A 64 -8.69 4.58 4.74
CA ALA A 64 -10.11 4.71 5.10
C ALA A 64 -10.58 6.11 5.45
N GLY A 65 -9.92 7.12 5.05
CA GLY A 65 -10.33 8.49 5.29
C GLY A 65 -9.20 9.40 5.75
N ARG A 66 -8.00 8.85 5.84
CA ARG A 66 -6.81 9.65 6.16
C ARG A 66 -5.76 9.59 5.06
N ALA A 67 -6.16 9.12 3.86
CA ALA A 67 -5.23 9.01 2.74
C ALA A 67 -4.50 10.33 2.46
N VAL A 68 -5.26 11.42 2.40
CA VAL A 68 -4.72 12.76 2.11
C VAL A 68 -4.26 13.47 3.38
N MET A 69 -4.94 13.23 4.51
CA MET A 69 -4.57 13.82 5.80
C MET A 69 -3.18 13.33 6.21
N ASN A 70 -2.29 14.26 6.56
CA ASN A 70 -0.90 13.96 6.93
C ASN A 70 -0.13 13.20 5.84
N ASN A 71 -0.59 13.25 4.59
CA ASN A 71 0.05 12.58 3.45
C ASN A 71 0.26 11.08 3.66
N GLN A 72 -0.70 10.39 4.27
CA GLN A 72 -0.59 8.97 4.57
C GLN A 72 -0.37 8.12 3.31
N PHE A 73 -1.05 8.46 2.21
CA PHE A 73 -0.86 7.76 0.93
C PHE A 73 0.59 7.87 0.42
N LEU A 74 1.24 9.02 0.67
CA LEU A 74 2.63 9.23 0.29
C LEU A 74 3.58 8.39 1.13
N LYS A 75 3.34 8.31 2.43
CA LYS A 75 4.11 7.48 3.34
C LYS A 75 4.07 6.02 2.89
N ASP A 76 2.88 5.50 2.62
CA ASP A 76 2.72 4.11 2.17
C ASP A 76 3.41 3.86 0.83
N PHE A 77 3.31 4.81 -0.08
CA PHE A 77 4.03 4.75 -1.35
C PHE A 77 5.56 4.70 -1.16
N PHE A 78 6.11 5.60 -0.34
CA PHE A 78 7.55 5.61 -0.07
C PHE A 78 8.01 4.31 0.59
N GLU A 79 7.25 3.79 1.54
CA GLU A 79 7.56 2.51 2.17
C GLU A 79 7.62 1.39 1.13
N SER A 80 6.66 1.34 0.19
CA SER A 80 6.65 0.34 -0.87
C SER A 80 7.87 0.44 -1.79
N CYS A 81 8.39 1.66 -2.01
CA CYS A 81 9.56 1.89 -2.85
C CYS A 81 10.85 1.34 -2.24
N ILE A 82 10.91 1.18 -0.93
CA ILE A 82 12.11 0.69 -0.24
C ILE A 82 11.96 -0.74 0.27
N MET A 83 10.80 -1.36 0.09
CA MET A 83 10.58 -2.77 0.45
C MET A 83 11.28 -3.70 -0.52
N THR A 84 11.92 -4.75 0.03
CA THR A 84 12.61 -5.76 -0.75
C THR A 84 11.63 -6.56 -1.62
N ASP A 85 11.97 -6.74 -2.90
CA ASP A 85 11.21 -7.54 -3.88
C ASP A 85 9.78 -7.03 -4.15
N VAL A 86 9.48 -5.79 -3.82
CA VAL A 86 8.22 -5.15 -4.18
C VAL A 86 8.35 -4.48 -5.55
N ASN A 87 7.46 -4.85 -6.47
CA ASN A 87 7.44 -4.34 -7.85
C ASN A 87 6.22 -3.48 -8.14
N TYR A 88 5.12 -3.70 -7.42
CA TYR A 88 3.86 -3.01 -7.65
C TYR A 88 3.26 -2.56 -6.33
N CYS A 89 2.58 -1.43 -6.35
CA CYS A 89 1.86 -0.90 -5.20
C CYS A 89 0.40 -0.65 -5.58
N VAL A 90 -0.53 -1.12 -4.76
CA VAL A 90 -1.96 -0.84 -4.89
C VAL A 90 -2.39 -0.05 -3.67
N ILE A 91 -2.96 1.12 -3.89
CA ILE A 91 -3.50 1.98 -2.83
C ILE A 91 -5.00 2.14 -3.06
N VAL A 92 -5.79 1.71 -2.08
CA VAL A 92 -7.25 1.80 -2.10
C VAL A 92 -7.67 2.97 -1.23
N VAL A 93 -8.34 3.95 -1.80
CA VAL A 93 -8.72 5.19 -1.12
C VAL A 93 -10.20 5.47 -1.30
N ARG A 94 -10.79 6.25 -0.39
CA ARG A 94 -12.16 6.71 -0.56
C ARG A 94 -12.25 7.71 -1.70
N ASP A 95 -13.35 7.64 -2.47
CA ASP A 95 -13.63 8.65 -3.48
C ASP A 95 -13.82 10.02 -2.82
N VAL A 96 -14.62 10.06 -1.75
CA VAL A 96 -14.91 11.28 -1.02
C VAL A 96 -14.82 11.02 0.49
N TYR A 97 -14.08 11.87 1.20
CA TYR A 97 -14.00 11.88 2.66
C TYR A 97 -14.15 13.30 3.19
N LEU A 98 -15.15 13.54 4.06
CA LEU A 98 -15.42 14.85 4.63
C LEU A 98 -15.47 15.98 3.59
N LYS A 99 -16.21 15.75 2.49
CA LYS A 99 -16.33 16.65 1.34
C LYS A 99 -15.04 16.85 0.52
N GLN A 100 -13.96 16.12 0.84
CA GLN A 100 -12.75 16.09 0.04
C GLN A 100 -12.82 14.95 -0.96
N LYS A 101 -12.37 15.23 -2.18
CA LYS A 101 -12.26 14.21 -3.25
C LYS A 101 -10.90 13.52 -3.15
N ASP A 102 -10.78 12.59 -2.22
CA ASP A 102 -9.50 11.95 -1.91
C ASP A 102 -8.92 11.20 -3.09
N PHE A 103 -9.73 10.39 -3.79
CA PHE A 103 -9.26 9.67 -4.96
C PHE A 103 -8.66 10.61 -6.02
N GLU A 104 -9.37 11.70 -6.33
CA GLU A 104 -8.91 12.67 -7.32
C GLU A 104 -7.58 13.33 -6.89
N LYS A 105 -7.45 13.69 -5.63
CA LYS A 105 -6.21 14.29 -5.10
C LYS A 105 -5.04 13.34 -5.17
N VAL A 106 -5.23 12.09 -4.78
CA VAL A 106 -4.18 11.06 -4.82
C VAL A 106 -3.78 10.78 -6.27
N LYS A 107 -4.77 10.60 -7.13
CA LYS A 107 -4.55 10.38 -8.57
C LYS A 107 -3.76 11.52 -9.20
N ASP A 108 -4.19 12.76 -9.00
CA ASP A 108 -3.55 13.94 -9.58
C ASP A 108 -2.10 14.09 -9.10
N PHE A 109 -1.85 13.80 -7.83
CA PHE A 109 -0.49 13.85 -7.29
C PHE A 109 0.41 12.84 -7.99
N PHE A 110 -0.01 11.59 -8.09
CA PHE A 110 0.81 10.55 -8.72
C PHE A 110 0.96 10.75 -10.22
N GLU A 111 -0.08 11.21 -10.90
CA GLU A 111 0.04 11.57 -12.34
C GLU A 111 1.09 12.65 -12.54
N SER A 112 1.10 13.69 -11.71
CA SER A 112 2.10 14.77 -11.78
C SER A 112 3.50 14.23 -11.51
N MET A 113 3.66 13.37 -10.51
CA MET A 113 4.94 12.77 -10.15
C MET A 113 5.51 11.94 -11.30
N TYR A 114 4.71 11.06 -11.88
CA TYR A 114 5.14 10.22 -13.02
C TYR A 114 5.40 11.05 -14.26
N ALA A 115 4.54 12.04 -14.55
CA ALA A 115 4.70 12.91 -15.71
C ALA A 115 5.97 13.76 -15.63
N SER A 116 6.40 14.14 -14.43
CA SER A 116 7.62 14.94 -14.25
C SER A 116 8.89 14.20 -14.68
N GLY A 117 8.91 12.88 -14.56
CA GLY A 117 10.06 12.05 -14.90
C GLY A 117 11.31 12.32 -14.06
N ARG A 118 11.20 13.07 -12.96
CA ARG A 118 12.36 13.51 -12.17
C ARG A 118 12.74 12.57 -11.03
N LEU A 119 11.85 11.69 -10.63
CA LEU A 119 12.10 10.69 -9.58
C LEU A 119 12.34 9.32 -10.19
N GLY A 120 13.40 8.65 -9.76
CA GLY A 120 13.66 7.27 -10.10
C GLY A 120 12.79 6.35 -9.22
N ILE A 121 11.58 6.04 -9.68
CA ILE A 121 10.65 5.21 -8.93
C ILE A 121 10.97 3.73 -9.22
N PRO A 122 11.28 2.92 -8.18
CA PRO A 122 11.67 1.51 -8.38
C PRO A 122 10.51 0.56 -8.62
N LEU A 123 9.28 1.07 -8.66
CA LEU A 123 8.09 0.26 -8.92
C LEU A 123 7.83 0.14 -10.41
N LYS A 124 7.39 -1.05 -10.85
CA LYS A 124 6.93 -1.30 -12.22
C LYS A 124 5.55 -0.74 -12.49
N GLY A 125 4.76 -0.52 -11.45
CA GLY A 125 3.44 0.07 -11.57
C GLY A 125 2.84 0.45 -10.23
N LEU A 126 1.91 1.39 -10.29
CA LEU A 126 1.12 1.87 -9.17
C LEU A 126 -0.35 1.92 -9.61
N LEU A 127 -1.22 1.28 -8.83
CA LEU A 127 -2.66 1.27 -9.07
C LEU A 127 -3.37 1.98 -7.92
N ILE A 128 -4.21 2.94 -8.26
CA ILE A 128 -5.06 3.63 -7.30
C ILE A 128 -6.51 3.20 -7.54
N ILE A 129 -7.15 2.71 -6.49
CA ILE A 129 -8.54 2.25 -6.55
C ILE A 129 -9.37 3.14 -5.63
N GLY A 130 -10.45 3.72 -6.17
CA GLY A 130 -11.43 4.49 -5.41
C GLY A 130 -12.61 3.65 -4.97
N TYR A 131 -13.20 3.96 -3.80
CA TYR A 131 -14.42 3.31 -3.31
C TYR A 131 -15.33 4.29 -2.56
#